data_34e665f34f2e49266b3ec36823df102b
#
_entry.id   34e665f34f2e49266b3ec36823df102b
#
_cell.length_a   1.000
_cell.length_b   1.000
_cell.length_c   1.000
_cell.angle_alpha   90.00
_cell.angle_beta   90.00
_cell.angle_gamma   90.00
#
_symmetry.space_group_name_H-M   'P 1'
#
loop_
_entity.id
_entity.type
_entity.pdbx_description
1 polymer ?
#
loop_
_entity_poly.entity_id
_entity_poly.type
_entity_poly.pdbx_seq_one_letter_code
_entity_poly.pdbx_strand_id
1 'polypeptide(L)'
;MNVGKRAFLYLTRKKGKNLLLGIVFLLISFSLLTGSVVYLGIRQVSEDLRSNIGASFNIRPYEQFDMNNGQVSSKGTPVIDEQSIRRVISIVGKDLKCYNTEHSGYVKGENLSFLAGTGHSEESNMGTVKAVRDSSLCQAFLDEEYELAEGEHIRSEDNGKILISKALAEQNNLAVGDKITLTHAKLGSDDGVYTDLMKEKSAYETVEIKGIYDIKNASDNALNPTVKKAENLIFSDSQLLINLQEQGVYEGEISFFIADPLHLDKMVSEKKGLIRLPGTTMSSIRMTSSILRLQNSFKVCKRSLSH
;
A
#
# COMPACT_ATOMS: atom_id res chain seq x y z
N MET A 1 -3.88 77.38 -21.06
CA MET A 1 -4.83 76.27 -21.16
C MET A 1 -4.15 75.01 -20.62
N ASN A 2 -4.70 74.43 -19.55
CA ASN A 2 -4.04 73.34 -18.78
C ASN A 2 -3.93 72.08 -19.66
N VAL A 3 -2.78 71.40 -19.60
CA VAL A 3 -2.48 70.21 -20.42
C VAL A 3 -3.58 69.13 -20.32
N GLY A 4 -4.16 68.94 -19.12
CA GLY A 4 -5.28 68.06 -18.90
C GLY A 4 -6.54 68.39 -19.68
N LYS A 5 -6.84 69.72 -19.84
CA LYS A 5 -8.01 70.14 -20.57
C LYS A 5 -7.85 69.97 -22.11
N ARG A 6 -6.61 70.05 -22.62
CA ARG A 6 -6.27 69.68 -24.03
C ARG A 6 -6.38 68.18 -24.28
N ALA A 7 -5.89 67.37 -23.34
CA ALA A 7 -5.99 65.93 -23.45
C ALA A 7 -7.46 65.44 -23.45
N PHE A 8 -8.29 66.02 -22.58
CA PHE A 8 -9.72 65.69 -22.52
C PHE A 8 -10.48 66.10 -23.78
N LEU A 9 -10.21 67.28 -24.34
CA LEU A 9 -10.81 67.76 -25.61
C LEU A 9 -10.36 66.88 -26.81
N TYR A 10 -9.12 66.33 -26.80
CA TYR A 10 -8.64 65.40 -27.82
C TYR A 10 -9.34 64.05 -27.69
N LEU A 11 -9.52 63.53 -26.50
CA LEU A 11 -10.25 62.29 -26.21
C LEU A 11 -11.71 62.36 -26.68
N THR A 12 -12.40 63.49 -26.43
CA THR A 12 -13.82 63.66 -26.80
C THR A 12 -14.02 63.87 -28.29
N ARG A 13 -13.01 64.42 -29.03
CA ARG A 13 -13.09 64.70 -30.48
C ARG A 13 -12.90 63.44 -31.34
N LYS A 14 -12.20 62.40 -30.83
CA LYS A 14 -11.95 61.12 -31.54
C LYS A 14 -12.60 59.91 -30.84
N LYS A 15 -13.89 60.05 -30.51
CA LYS A 15 -14.65 59.07 -29.72
C LYS A 15 -14.51 57.63 -30.22
N GLY A 16 -14.58 57.37 -31.54
CA GLY A 16 -14.50 56.03 -32.10
C GLY A 16 -13.13 55.38 -31.93
N LYS A 17 -12.02 56.14 -32.16
CA LYS A 17 -10.67 55.56 -31.92
C LYS A 17 -10.38 55.32 -30.46
N ASN A 18 -10.84 56.19 -29.57
CA ASN A 18 -10.65 56.03 -28.13
C ASN A 18 -11.50 54.87 -27.57
N LEU A 19 -12.73 54.69 -28.08
CA LEU A 19 -13.57 53.55 -27.75
C LEU A 19 -12.91 52.23 -28.17
N LEU A 20 -12.41 52.17 -29.40
CA LEU A 20 -11.71 50.96 -29.93
C LEU A 20 -10.48 50.67 -29.10
N LEU A 21 -9.68 51.66 -28.74
CA LEU A 21 -8.51 51.51 -27.85
C LEU A 21 -8.93 51.00 -26.45
N GLY A 22 -10.00 51.53 -25.89
CA GLY A 22 -10.57 51.09 -24.61
C GLY A 22 -11.00 49.63 -24.63
N ILE A 23 -11.68 49.21 -25.76
CA ILE A 23 -12.08 47.80 -25.94
C ILE A 23 -10.86 46.90 -26.01
N VAL A 24 -9.81 47.29 -26.75
CA VAL A 24 -8.57 46.49 -26.83
C VAL A 24 -7.90 46.34 -25.47
N PHE A 25 -7.79 47.44 -24.68
CA PHE A 25 -7.24 47.37 -23.34
C PHE A 25 -8.09 46.50 -22.43
N LEU A 26 -9.40 46.54 -22.53
CA LEU A 26 -10.32 45.70 -21.76
C LEU A 26 -10.14 44.24 -22.09
N LEU A 27 -10.02 43.88 -23.40
CA LEU A 27 -9.77 42.50 -23.84
C LEU A 27 -8.42 41.98 -23.33
N ILE A 28 -7.37 42.82 -23.42
CA ILE A 28 -6.03 42.42 -22.90
C ILE A 28 -6.10 42.22 -21.39
N SER A 29 -6.72 43.14 -20.64
CA SER A 29 -6.85 43.02 -19.19
C SER A 29 -7.66 41.78 -18.78
N PHE A 30 -8.74 41.50 -19.50
CA PHE A 30 -9.57 40.30 -19.29
C PHE A 30 -8.78 39.02 -19.56
N SER A 31 -8.01 38.99 -20.67
CA SER A 31 -7.15 37.85 -21.02
C SER A 31 -6.06 37.58 -19.97
N LEU A 32 -5.44 38.63 -19.42
CA LEU A 32 -4.45 38.51 -18.35
C LEU A 32 -5.07 38.00 -17.06
N LEU A 33 -6.26 38.51 -16.68
CA LEU A 33 -6.97 38.04 -15.50
C LEU A 33 -7.38 36.59 -15.62
N THR A 34 -8.02 36.21 -16.73
CA THR A 34 -8.42 34.80 -16.96
C THR A 34 -7.22 33.87 -17.02
N GLY A 35 -6.13 34.27 -17.67
CA GLY A 35 -4.88 33.51 -17.69
C GLY A 35 -4.30 33.29 -16.30
N SER A 36 -4.31 34.32 -15.46
CA SER A 36 -3.84 34.24 -14.07
C SER A 36 -4.71 33.32 -13.21
N VAL A 37 -6.04 33.40 -13.33
CA VAL A 37 -6.97 32.52 -12.59
C VAL A 37 -6.80 31.07 -13.01
N VAL A 38 -6.70 30.80 -14.33
CA VAL A 38 -6.47 29.46 -14.84
C VAL A 38 -5.12 28.89 -14.36
N TYR A 39 -4.06 29.69 -14.41
CA TYR A 39 -2.73 29.28 -13.93
C TYR A 39 -2.75 28.94 -12.44
N LEU A 40 -3.35 29.76 -11.59
CA LEU A 40 -3.48 29.51 -10.15
C LEU A 40 -4.35 28.28 -9.88
N GLY A 41 -5.46 28.11 -10.61
CA GLY A 41 -6.33 26.95 -10.50
C GLY A 41 -5.60 25.63 -10.86
N ILE A 42 -4.87 25.63 -11.98
CA ILE A 42 -4.08 24.45 -12.39
C ILE A 42 -3.01 24.12 -11.34
N ARG A 43 -2.35 25.13 -10.81
CA ARG A 43 -1.33 24.94 -9.77
C ARG A 43 -1.94 24.34 -8.51
N GLN A 44 -3.05 24.86 -8.03
CA GLN A 44 -3.74 24.36 -6.84
C GLN A 44 -4.24 22.92 -7.04
N VAL A 45 -4.90 22.64 -8.16
CA VAL A 45 -5.33 21.26 -8.51
C VAL A 45 -4.12 20.32 -8.61
N SER A 46 -3.00 20.77 -9.17
CA SER A 46 -1.79 19.96 -9.24
C SER A 46 -1.18 19.69 -7.86
N GLU A 47 -1.19 20.67 -6.95
CA GLU A 47 -0.72 20.49 -5.57
C GLU A 47 -1.66 19.58 -4.78
N ASP A 48 -2.98 19.72 -4.93
CA ASP A 48 -3.99 18.86 -4.32
C ASP A 48 -3.89 17.41 -4.85
N LEU A 49 -3.75 17.24 -6.15
CA LEU A 49 -3.52 15.91 -6.75
C LEU A 49 -2.23 15.27 -6.22
N ARG A 50 -1.13 16.02 -6.12
CA ARG A 50 0.15 15.51 -5.58
C ARG A 50 0.03 15.11 -4.11
N SER A 51 -0.70 15.89 -3.31
CA SER A 51 -0.90 15.55 -1.89
C SER A 51 -1.80 14.33 -1.70
N ASN A 52 -2.70 14.07 -2.66
CA ASN A 52 -3.61 12.93 -2.67
C ASN A 52 -3.01 11.69 -3.38
N ILE A 53 -2.12 11.91 -4.35
CA ILE A 53 -1.31 10.87 -4.98
C ILE A 53 -0.09 10.67 -4.07
N GLY A 54 -0.16 9.70 -3.15
CA GLY A 54 1.02 9.32 -2.38
C GLY A 54 2.07 8.69 -3.31
N ALA A 55 3.33 8.79 -2.94
CA ALA A 55 4.38 7.98 -3.53
C ALA A 55 4.97 7.10 -2.45
N SER A 56 5.39 5.90 -2.80
CA SER A 56 6.00 4.98 -1.88
C SER A 56 7.28 4.40 -2.46
N PHE A 57 8.19 4.02 -1.59
CA PHE A 57 9.26 3.12 -1.93
C PHE A 57 9.20 1.89 -1.02
N ASN A 58 9.48 0.73 -1.61
CA ASN A 58 9.42 -0.53 -0.91
C ASN A 58 10.82 -1.11 -0.78
N ILE A 59 11.09 -1.73 0.35
CA ILE A 59 12.27 -2.54 0.57
C ILE A 59 11.80 -3.97 0.71
N ARG A 60 12.17 -4.81 -0.26
CA ARG A 60 11.75 -6.21 -0.34
C ARG A 60 12.88 -7.13 -0.79
N PRO A 61 12.77 -8.45 -0.60
CA PRO A 61 13.72 -9.39 -1.16
C PRO A 61 13.85 -9.18 -2.67
N TYR A 62 15.05 -9.31 -3.18
CA TYR A 62 15.30 -9.29 -4.62
C TYR A 62 15.07 -10.70 -5.18
N GLU A 63 14.01 -10.87 -5.95
CA GLU A 63 13.72 -12.10 -6.66
C GLU A 63 14.51 -12.15 -7.96
N GLN A 64 15.28 -13.21 -8.14
CA GLN A 64 16.00 -13.51 -9.36
C GLN A 64 15.42 -14.77 -9.99
N PHE A 65 14.87 -14.63 -11.20
CA PHE A 65 14.43 -15.76 -11.99
C PHE A 65 15.63 -16.37 -12.71
N ASP A 66 15.89 -17.65 -12.49
CA ASP A 66 16.92 -18.40 -13.22
C ASP A 66 16.28 -19.01 -14.47
N MET A 67 16.65 -18.46 -15.63
CA MET A 67 16.14 -18.91 -16.94
C MET A 67 16.53 -20.36 -17.29
N ASN A 68 17.56 -20.90 -16.64
CA ASN A 68 18.06 -22.24 -16.99
C ASN A 68 17.28 -23.36 -16.29
N ASN A 69 16.81 -23.12 -15.08
CA ASN A 69 16.10 -24.14 -14.29
C ASN A 69 14.65 -23.73 -13.94
N GLY A 70 14.20 -22.54 -14.38
CA GLY A 70 12.85 -22.03 -14.11
C GLY A 70 12.58 -21.70 -12.64
N GLN A 71 13.62 -21.64 -11.80
CA GLN A 71 13.46 -21.38 -10.37
C GLN A 71 13.57 -19.90 -10.05
N VAL A 72 12.75 -19.46 -9.11
CA VAL A 72 12.85 -18.15 -8.48
C VAL A 72 13.66 -18.29 -7.20
N SER A 73 14.74 -17.54 -7.10
CA SER A 73 15.55 -17.46 -5.89
C SER A 73 15.44 -16.05 -5.29
N SER A 74 15.18 -15.96 -4.00
CA SER A 74 15.22 -14.71 -3.26
C SER A 74 16.61 -14.41 -2.76
N LYS A 75 17.11 -13.21 -3.01
CA LYS A 75 18.38 -12.72 -2.46
C LYS A 75 18.15 -11.42 -1.68
N GLY A 76 18.82 -11.31 -0.54
CA GLY A 76 18.79 -10.07 0.24
C GLY A 76 17.44 -9.83 0.90
N THR A 77 16.98 -10.80 1.69
CA THR A 77 15.82 -10.65 2.55
C THR A 77 16.07 -9.54 3.58
N PRO A 78 15.23 -8.49 3.63
CA PRO A 78 15.41 -7.42 4.58
C PRO A 78 15.19 -7.92 6.01
N VAL A 79 16.10 -7.58 6.90
CA VAL A 79 15.88 -7.73 8.35
C VAL A 79 14.98 -6.57 8.79
N ILE A 80 13.74 -6.89 9.10
CA ILE A 80 12.71 -5.94 9.50
C ILE A 80 12.65 -5.94 11.03
N ASP A 81 13.54 -5.18 11.66
CA ASP A 81 13.52 -4.91 13.07
C ASP A 81 13.19 -3.44 13.36
N GLU A 82 12.80 -3.16 14.57
CA GLU A 82 12.40 -1.82 15.00
C GLU A 82 13.55 -0.81 14.84
N GLN A 83 14.78 -1.22 15.09
CA GLN A 83 15.96 -0.36 14.96
C GLN A 83 16.20 0.03 13.51
N SER A 84 16.08 -0.92 12.59
CA SER A 84 16.20 -0.68 11.15
C SER A 84 15.11 0.25 10.64
N ILE A 85 13.86 0.05 11.08
CA ILE A 85 12.73 0.92 10.74
C ILE A 85 12.99 2.35 11.24
N ARG A 86 13.35 2.52 12.52
CA ARG A 86 13.65 3.84 13.11
C ARG A 86 14.78 4.55 12.39
N ARG A 87 15.80 3.80 11.95
CA ARG A 87 16.91 4.36 11.13
C ARG A 87 16.39 4.92 9.81
N VAL A 88 15.58 4.17 9.07
CA VAL A 88 15.01 4.66 7.80
C VAL A 88 14.11 5.88 8.04
N ILE A 89 13.27 5.83 9.07
CA ILE A 89 12.42 6.97 9.46
C ILE A 89 13.28 8.23 9.73
N SER A 90 14.40 8.09 10.44
CA SER A 90 15.28 9.22 10.72
C SER A 90 15.96 9.80 9.47
N ILE A 91 16.26 8.94 8.48
CA ILE A 91 16.87 9.35 7.20
C ILE A 91 15.84 10.06 6.33
N VAL A 92 14.62 9.53 6.23
CA VAL A 92 13.54 10.11 5.43
C VAL A 92 13.06 11.42 6.08
N GLY A 93 12.91 11.41 7.41
CA GLY A 93 12.57 12.60 8.18
C GLY A 93 11.15 13.07 7.94
N LYS A 94 10.98 14.39 7.78
CA LYS A 94 9.68 15.06 7.63
C LYS A 94 8.92 14.72 6.34
N ASP A 95 9.61 14.14 5.36
CA ASP A 95 8.99 13.75 4.10
C ASP A 95 8.21 12.43 4.25
N LEU A 96 8.44 11.67 5.33
CA LEU A 96 7.69 10.45 5.64
C LEU A 96 6.28 10.78 6.11
N LYS A 97 5.30 10.14 5.51
CA LYS A 97 3.88 10.23 5.87
C LYS A 97 3.47 9.09 6.79
N CYS A 98 3.78 7.87 6.41
CA CYS A 98 3.59 6.64 7.19
C CYS A 98 4.41 5.51 6.59
N TYR A 99 4.39 4.35 7.23
CA TYR A 99 4.98 3.13 6.72
C TYR A 99 4.09 1.92 7.04
N ASN A 100 4.23 0.87 6.24
CA ASN A 100 3.62 -0.42 6.48
C ASN A 100 4.68 -1.52 6.45
N THR A 101 4.50 -2.54 7.26
CA THR A 101 5.31 -3.77 7.24
C THR A 101 4.41 -4.92 6.81
N GLU A 102 4.90 -5.79 5.94
CA GLU A 102 4.19 -6.98 5.49
C GLU A 102 5.11 -8.17 5.63
N HIS A 103 4.69 -9.16 6.43
CA HIS A 103 5.38 -10.43 6.61
C HIS A 103 4.46 -11.53 6.16
N SER A 104 4.99 -12.49 5.41
CA SER A 104 4.20 -13.61 4.90
C SER A 104 4.58 -14.91 5.60
N GLY A 105 3.58 -15.73 5.84
CA GLY A 105 3.72 -17.07 6.41
C GLY A 105 2.57 -17.95 5.96
N TYR A 106 2.57 -19.18 6.45
CA TYR A 106 1.53 -20.15 6.14
C TYR A 106 0.91 -20.66 7.43
N VAL A 107 -0.41 -20.88 7.40
CA VAL A 107 -1.17 -21.29 8.57
C VAL A 107 -2.17 -22.40 8.21
N LYS A 108 -2.47 -23.23 9.21
CA LYS A 108 -3.64 -24.11 9.26
C LYS A 108 -4.59 -23.62 10.33
N GLY A 109 -5.87 -23.86 10.14
CA GLY A 109 -6.88 -23.63 11.19
C GLY A 109 -7.33 -24.98 11.76
N GLU A 110 -7.59 -25.01 13.08
CA GLU A 110 -8.03 -26.23 13.74
C GLU A 110 -9.39 -26.71 13.21
N ASN A 111 -10.30 -25.77 12.92
CA ASN A 111 -11.62 -26.02 12.36
C ASN A 111 -11.91 -25.08 11.18
N LEU A 112 -10.90 -24.80 10.38
CA LEU A 112 -11.01 -23.92 9.23
C LEU A 112 -10.73 -24.69 7.94
N SER A 113 -11.72 -24.73 7.06
CA SER A 113 -11.56 -25.30 5.73
C SER A 113 -11.22 -24.21 4.73
N PHE A 114 -10.01 -24.23 4.19
CA PHE A 114 -9.62 -23.33 3.11
C PHE A 114 -10.29 -23.73 1.80
N LEU A 115 -10.55 -22.78 0.91
CA LEU A 115 -11.16 -23.03 -0.38
C LEU A 115 -10.24 -23.94 -1.21
N ALA A 116 -10.80 -25.09 -1.60
CA ALA A 116 -10.05 -26.11 -2.34
C ALA A 116 -9.48 -25.56 -3.66
N GLY A 117 -8.22 -25.83 -3.91
CA GLY A 117 -7.52 -25.59 -5.16
C GLY A 117 -7.06 -26.89 -5.81
N THR A 118 -6.21 -26.80 -6.82
CA THR A 118 -5.63 -27.98 -7.47
C THR A 118 -4.78 -28.76 -6.47
N GLY A 119 -4.96 -30.08 -6.44
CA GLY A 119 -4.22 -30.98 -5.54
C GLY A 119 -4.64 -30.83 -4.06
N HIS A 120 -5.86 -30.37 -3.79
CA HIS A 120 -6.36 -30.24 -2.43
C HIS A 120 -6.43 -31.59 -1.71
N SER A 121 -5.91 -31.62 -0.50
CA SER A 121 -5.97 -32.73 0.44
C SER A 121 -6.03 -32.16 1.86
N GLU A 122 -6.26 -33.01 2.85
CA GLU A 122 -6.23 -32.61 4.25
C GLU A 122 -4.85 -32.04 4.66
N GLU A 123 -3.77 -32.58 4.12
CA GLU A 123 -2.40 -32.12 4.36
C GLU A 123 -2.12 -30.76 3.72
N SER A 124 -2.76 -30.47 2.58
CA SER A 124 -2.67 -29.19 1.86
C SER A 124 -3.73 -28.17 2.26
N ASN A 125 -4.59 -28.47 3.25
CA ASN A 125 -5.59 -27.53 3.78
C ASN A 125 -4.91 -26.43 4.62
N MET A 126 -4.27 -25.50 3.92
CA MET A 126 -3.56 -24.36 4.51
C MET A 126 -3.78 -23.11 3.69
N GLY A 127 -3.64 -21.96 4.36
CA GLY A 127 -3.73 -20.62 3.74
C GLY A 127 -2.44 -19.83 3.93
N THR A 128 -2.34 -18.76 3.19
CA THR A 128 -1.29 -17.76 3.37
C THR A 128 -1.76 -16.74 4.39
N VAL A 129 -0.92 -16.42 5.36
CA VAL A 129 -1.13 -15.29 6.26
C VAL A 129 -0.17 -14.17 5.91
N LYS A 130 -0.66 -12.95 5.92
CA LYS A 130 0.12 -11.74 5.73
C LYS A 130 -0.05 -10.87 6.98
N ALA A 131 0.97 -10.88 7.84
CA ALA A 131 1.01 -10.05 9.02
C ALA A 131 1.41 -8.64 8.64
N VAL A 132 0.59 -7.66 9.02
CA VAL A 132 0.71 -6.29 8.57
C VAL A 132 0.57 -5.31 9.73
N ARG A 133 1.19 -4.14 9.60
CA ARG A 133 0.98 -3.04 10.52
C ARG A 133 -0.36 -2.35 10.31
N ASP A 134 -0.75 -2.17 9.04
CA ASP A 134 -2.02 -1.55 8.62
C ASP A 134 -2.48 -2.19 7.31
N SER A 135 -3.57 -2.95 7.35
CA SER A 135 -4.05 -3.65 6.17
C SER A 135 -4.56 -2.71 5.08
N SER A 136 -5.04 -1.51 5.43
CA SER A 136 -5.49 -0.52 4.45
C SER A 136 -4.37 0.06 3.60
N LEU A 137 -3.11 -0.13 4.01
CA LEU A 137 -1.91 0.29 3.29
C LEU A 137 -1.28 -0.84 2.46
N CYS A 138 -1.86 -2.03 2.46
CA CYS A 138 -1.44 -3.11 1.58
C CYS A 138 -1.81 -2.81 0.13
N GLN A 139 -0.92 -3.19 -0.80
CA GLN A 139 -1.07 -2.85 -2.21
C GLN A 139 -2.44 -3.26 -2.79
N ALA A 140 -2.93 -4.45 -2.47
CA ALA A 140 -4.21 -4.96 -2.97
C ALA A 140 -5.42 -4.08 -2.57
N PHE A 141 -5.40 -3.48 -1.36
CA PHE A 141 -6.42 -2.52 -0.95
C PHE A 141 -6.21 -1.14 -1.57
N LEU A 142 -4.96 -0.73 -1.78
CA LEU A 142 -4.63 0.54 -2.42
C LEU A 142 -4.99 0.55 -3.91
N ASP A 143 -4.83 -0.58 -4.59
CA ASP A 143 -5.18 -0.76 -6.01
C ASP A 143 -6.67 -1.08 -6.20
N GLU A 144 -7.44 -1.09 -5.11
CA GLU A 144 -8.88 -1.42 -5.12
C GLU A 144 -9.18 -2.82 -5.67
N GLU A 145 -8.21 -3.72 -5.66
CA GLU A 145 -8.41 -5.15 -5.97
C GLU A 145 -9.20 -5.82 -4.85
N TYR A 146 -8.93 -5.41 -3.60
CA TYR A 146 -9.65 -5.84 -2.40
C TYR A 146 -10.41 -4.67 -1.79
N GLU A 147 -11.60 -4.95 -1.29
CA GLU A 147 -12.44 -3.99 -0.59
C GLU A 147 -12.90 -4.55 0.75
N LEU A 148 -12.82 -3.74 1.80
CA LEU A 148 -13.40 -4.13 3.09
C LEU A 148 -14.93 -4.15 2.98
N ALA A 149 -15.52 -5.34 3.10
CA ALA A 149 -16.96 -5.53 3.02
C ALA A 149 -17.65 -5.34 4.38
N GLU A 150 -17.03 -5.84 5.46
CA GLU A 150 -17.57 -5.76 6.82
C GLU A 150 -16.47 -5.55 7.84
N GLY A 151 -16.78 -4.90 8.97
CA GLY A 151 -15.86 -4.68 10.07
C GLY A 151 -14.85 -3.57 9.82
N GLU A 152 -13.61 -3.75 10.28
CA GLU A 152 -12.56 -2.74 10.26
C GLU A 152 -11.22 -3.31 9.79
N HIS A 153 -10.37 -2.45 9.22
CA HIS A 153 -8.99 -2.80 8.89
C HIS A 153 -8.15 -3.11 10.13
N ILE A 154 -7.13 -3.96 9.95
CA ILE A 154 -6.05 -4.15 10.94
C ILE A 154 -5.30 -2.84 11.10
N ARG A 155 -4.95 -2.54 12.35
CA ARG A 155 -4.17 -1.36 12.77
C ARG A 155 -2.98 -1.77 13.62
N SER A 156 -2.04 -0.84 13.77
CA SER A 156 -0.81 -1.08 14.52
C SER A 156 -1.01 -1.43 15.99
N GLU A 157 -2.14 -1.04 16.57
CA GLU A 157 -2.54 -1.30 17.94
C GLU A 157 -3.28 -2.63 18.17
N ASP A 158 -3.62 -3.32 17.08
CA ASP A 158 -4.33 -4.59 17.16
C ASP A 158 -3.41 -5.73 17.61
N ASN A 159 -4.00 -6.67 18.34
CA ASN A 159 -3.36 -7.89 18.80
C ASN A 159 -4.36 -9.05 18.75
N GLY A 160 -4.00 -10.14 18.10
CA GLY A 160 -4.87 -11.29 17.90
C GLY A 160 -6.07 -10.99 16.99
N LYS A 161 -5.91 -10.07 16.00
CA LYS A 161 -6.95 -9.68 15.06
C LYS A 161 -6.59 -10.09 13.62
N ILE A 162 -7.60 -10.52 12.89
CA ILE A 162 -7.44 -10.92 11.48
C ILE A 162 -8.53 -10.35 10.58
N LEU A 163 -8.19 -10.25 9.26
CA LEU A 163 -9.19 -10.14 8.19
C LEU A 163 -9.15 -11.41 7.36
N ILE A 164 -10.33 -11.87 6.96
CA ILE A 164 -10.50 -13.00 6.06
C ILE A 164 -11.29 -12.58 4.83
N SER A 165 -11.14 -13.34 3.74
CA SER A 165 -11.97 -13.09 2.56
C SER A 165 -13.42 -13.48 2.81
N LYS A 166 -14.34 -12.84 2.08
CA LYS A 166 -15.76 -13.16 2.12
C LYS A 166 -16.01 -14.62 1.74
N ALA A 167 -15.33 -15.13 0.72
CA ALA A 167 -15.44 -16.52 0.30
C ALA A 167 -15.01 -17.50 1.40
N LEU A 168 -13.94 -17.20 2.13
CA LEU A 168 -13.49 -18.02 3.26
C LEU A 168 -14.47 -17.94 4.44
N ALA A 169 -15.04 -16.76 4.70
CA ALA A 169 -16.05 -16.56 5.72
C ALA A 169 -17.32 -17.37 5.41
N GLU A 170 -17.83 -17.29 4.18
CA GLU A 170 -19.00 -18.05 3.72
C GLU A 170 -18.78 -19.57 3.77
N GLN A 171 -17.61 -20.04 3.33
CA GLN A 171 -17.23 -21.46 3.37
C GLN A 171 -17.31 -22.06 4.78
N ASN A 172 -16.96 -21.27 5.80
CA ASN A 172 -16.88 -21.74 7.19
C ASN A 172 -18.01 -21.20 8.10
N ASN A 173 -18.99 -20.46 7.54
CA ASN A 173 -20.07 -19.81 8.29
C ASN A 173 -19.54 -18.90 9.41
N LEU A 174 -18.52 -18.09 9.09
CA LEU A 174 -17.86 -17.17 10.01
C LEU A 174 -18.33 -15.72 9.80
N ALA A 175 -18.39 -14.96 10.87
CA ALA A 175 -18.76 -13.55 10.89
C ALA A 175 -17.72 -12.70 11.63
N VAL A 176 -17.80 -11.38 11.51
CA VAL A 176 -17.00 -10.44 12.29
C VAL A 176 -17.26 -10.64 13.78
N GLY A 177 -16.19 -10.75 14.58
CA GLY A 177 -16.23 -11.04 16.02
C GLY A 177 -16.03 -12.52 16.35
N ASP A 178 -16.17 -13.43 15.41
CA ASP A 178 -15.89 -14.85 15.64
C ASP A 178 -14.41 -15.10 15.88
N LYS A 179 -14.12 -16.17 16.61
CA LYS A 179 -12.75 -16.58 16.94
C LYS A 179 -12.40 -17.89 16.25
N ILE A 180 -11.20 -17.92 15.68
CA ILE A 180 -10.63 -19.13 15.11
C ILE A 180 -9.25 -19.40 15.72
N THR A 181 -8.85 -20.66 15.70
CA THR A 181 -7.53 -21.07 16.18
C THR A 181 -6.64 -21.42 15.00
N LEU A 182 -5.50 -20.74 14.92
CA LEU A 182 -4.51 -20.92 13.87
C LEU A 182 -3.23 -21.56 14.45
N THR A 183 -2.55 -22.33 13.61
CA THR A 183 -1.21 -22.85 13.89
C THR A 183 -0.32 -22.61 12.69
N HIS A 184 0.99 -22.51 12.91
CA HIS A 184 1.97 -22.35 11.84
C HIS A 184 2.01 -23.58 10.95
N ALA A 185 2.18 -23.37 9.65
CA ALA A 185 2.44 -24.42 8.66
C ALA A 185 3.75 -24.09 7.93
N LYS A 186 4.52 -25.12 7.60
CA LYS A 186 5.73 -25.00 6.78
C LYS A 186 5.47 -25.56 5.39
N LEU A 187 5.40 -24.68 4.41
CA LEU A 187 5.13 -25.07 3.04
C LEU A 187 6.26 -25.92 2.45
N GLY A 188 5.91 -27.09 1.99
CA GLY A 188 6.72 -27.92 1.09
C GLY A 188 6.05 -28.09 -0.25
N SER A 189 6.83 -28.37 -1.27
CA SER A 189 6.32 -28.67 -2.60
C SER A 189 7.07 -29.85 -3.18
N ASP A 190 6.33 -30.87 -3.61
CA ASP A 190 6.83 -32.00 -4.34
C ASP A 190 5.96 -32.21 -5.59
N ASP A 191 6.55 -32.19 -6.79
CA ASP A 191 5.88 -32.29 -8.10
C ASP A 191 4.63 -31.36 -8.23
N GLY A 192 4.69 -30.18 -7.65
CA GLY A 192 3.59 -29.20 -7.69
C GLY A 192 2.47 -29.44 -6.66
N VAL A 193 2.59 -30.47 -5.84
CA VAL A 193 1.70 -30.71 -4.70
C VAL A 193 2.28 -30.00 -3.48
N TYR A 194 1.48 -29.15 -2.88
CA TYR A 194 1.86 -28.41 -1.68
C TYR A 194 1.38 -29.15 -0.44
N THR A 195 2.31 -29.38 0.49
CA THR A 195 2.03 -30.07 1.75
C THR A 195 2.67 -29.34 2.92
N ASP A 196 2.16 -29.58 4.12
CA ASP A 196 2.74 -29.08 5.34
C ASP A 196 3.88 -30.02 5.78
N LEU A 197 5.09 -29.47 5.82
CA LEU A 197 6.27 -30.20 6.29
C LEU A 197 6.43 -30.23 7.82
N MET A 198 5.55 -29.56 8.57
CA MET A 198 5.59 -29.56 10.04
C MET A 198 5.15 -30.94 10.56
N LYS A 199 6.08 -31.67 11.20
CA LYS A 199 5.80 -32.97 11.81
C LYS A 199 5.15 -32.85 13.20
N GLU A 200 5.48 -31.79 13.92
CA GLU A 200 4.93 -31.47 15.22
C GLU A 200 4.16 -30.16 15.14
N LYS A 201 3.01 -30.11 15.79
CA LYS A 201 2.21 -28.90 15.83
C LYS A 201 2.92 -27.88 16.72
N SER A 202 3.20 -26.72 16.15
CA SER A 202 3.72 -25.57 16.88
C SER A 202 2.63 -24.90 17.76
N ALA A 203 2.93 -23.76 18.30
CA ALA A 203 1.97 -22.98 19.09
C ALA A 203 0.65 -22.77 18.35
N TYR A 204 -0.43 -22.75 19.12
CA TYR A 204 -1.76 -22.40 18.65
C TYR A 204 -2.09 -21.01 19.14
N GLU A 205 -2.57 -20.16 18.23
CA GLU A 205 -3.04 -18.82 18.55
C GLU A 205 -4.52 -18.68 18.22
N THR A 206 -5.30 -18.21 19.20
CA THR A 206 -6.70 -17.87 18.99
C THR A 206 -6.81 -16.42 18.59
N VAL A 207 -7.36 -16.19 17.40
CA VAL A 207 -7.51 -14.87 16.80
C VAL A 207 -8.98 -14.54 16.54
N GLU A 208 -9.31 -13.26 16.55
CA GLU A 208 -10.67 -12.77 16.32
C GLU A 208 -10.77 -12.12 14.95
N ILE A 209 -11.84 -12.41 14.23
CA ILE A 209 -12.14 -11.80 12.92
C ILE A 209 -12.58 -10.36 13.15
N LYS A 210 -11.71 -9.40 12.80
CA LYS A 210 -11.97 -7.98 12.88
C LYS A 210 -12.71 -7.44 11.66
N GLY A 211 -12.51 -8.06 10.50
CA GLY A 211 -13.20 -7.67 9.29
C GLY A 211 -13.16 -8.74 8.21
N ILE A 212 -14.04 -8.55 7.24
CA ILE A 212 -14.20 -9.40 6.07
C ILE A 212 -13.99 -8.55 4.82
N TYR A 213 -13.14 -8.99 3.91
CA TYR A 213 -12.88 -8.29 2.66
C TYR A 213 -13.39 -9.09 1.45
N ASP A 214 -13.77 -8.36 0.40
CA ASP A 214 -14.18 -8.93 -0.89
C ASP A 214 -13.08 -8.70 -1.94
N ILE A 215 -12.98 -9.62 -2.91
CA ILE A 215 -12.03 -9.58 -4.02
C ILE A 215 -12.77 -9.20 -5.28
N LYS A 216 -12.60 -7.95 -5.74
CA LYS A 216 -13.36 -7.38 -6.87
C LYS A 216 -13.09 -8.05 -8.21
N ASN A 217 -11.84 -8.46 -8.44
CA ASN A 217 -11.41 -9.06 -9.70
C ASN A 217 -10.78 -10.44 -9.44
N ALA A 218 -11.51 -11.32 -8.76
CA ALA A 218 -11.07 -12.70 -8.61
C ALA A 218 -10.89 -13.29 -10.03
N SER A 219 -9.64 -13.33 -10.51
CA SER A 219 -9.35 -14.13 -11.69
C SER A 219 -9.69 -15.57 -11.31
N ASP A 220 -10.54 -16.22 -12.09
CA ASP A 220 -10.91 -17.63 -11.89
C ASP A 220 -9.66 -18.51 -12.10
N ASN A 221 -8.79 -18.51 -11.09
CA ASN A 221 -7.57 -19.30 -11.06
C ASN A 221 -7.89 -20.70 -10.52
N ALA A 222 -8.78 -21.40 -11.20
CA ALA A 222 -9.14 -22.81 -10.91
C ALA A 222 -7.91 -23.72 -10.82
N LEU A 223 -6.79 -23.32 -11.43
CA LEU A 223 -5.53 -24.07 -11.43
C LEU A 223 -4.62 -23.74 -10.24
N ASN A 224 -4.96 -22.76 -9.40
CA ASN A 224 -4.12 -22.45 -8.25
C ASN A 224 -4.26 -23.51 -7.16
N PRO A 225 -3.15 -23.93 -6.56
CA PRO A 225 -3.19 -24.76 -5.35
C PRO A 225 -3.90 -24.01 -4.20
N THR A 226 -4.47 -24.77 -3.25
CA THR A 226 -5.21 -24.22 -2.10
C THR A 226 -4.49 -23.06 -1.43
N VAL A 227 -3.22 -23.21 -1.11
CA VAL A 227 -2.40 -22.21 -0.41
C VAL A 227 -2.13 -20.93 -1.24
N LYS A 228 -2.26 -21.02 -2.57
CA LYS A 228 -2.01 -19.90 -3.49
C LYS A 228 -3.28 -19.16 -3.94
N LYS A 229 -4.45 -19.62 -3.51
CA LYS A 229 -5.71 -18.91 -3.82
C LYS A 229 -5.77 -17.60 -3.07
N ALA A 230 -6.18 -16.54 -3.76
CA ALA A 230 -6.33 -15.21 -3.17
C ALA A 230 -7.38 -15.19 -2.05
N GLU A 231 -8.41 -16.02 -2.18
CA GLU A 231 -9.48 -16.17 -1.21
C GLU A 231 -9.01 -16.81 0.11
N ASN A 232 -7.89 -17.53 0.09
CA ASN A 232 -7.26 -18.17 1.25
C ASN A 232 -6.17 -17.30 1.90
N LEU A 233 -6.09 -16.02 1.53
CA LEU A 233 -5.22 -15.06 2.16
C LEU A 233 -5.89 -14.49 3.42
N ILE A 234 -5.19 -14.53 4.53
CA ILE A 234 -5.57 -13.93 5.81
C ILE A 234 -4.65 -12.75 6.07
N PHE A 235 -5.19 -11.57 6.34
CA PHE A 235 -4.40 -10.48 6.92
C PHE A 235 -4.46 -10.57 8.44
N SER A 236 -3.35 -10.41 9.09
CA SER A 236 -3.27 -10.41 10.56
C SER A 236 -2.49 -9.21 11.07
N ASP A 237 -2.62 -8.93 12.35
CA ASP A 237 -1.69 -8.03 13.03
C ASP A 237 -0.26 -8.59 13.03
N SER A 238 0.71 -7.72 13.30
CA SER A 238 2.13 -8.04 13.21
C SER A 238 2.63 -9.06 14.25
N GLN A 239 1.88 -9.30 15.32
CA GLN A 239 2.29 -10.20 16.41
C GLN A 239 1.98 -11.66 16.12
N LEU A 240 0.93 -11.94 15.32
CA LEU A 240 0.50 -13.32 15.08
C LEU A 240 1.62 -14.22 14.58
N LEU A 241 2.36 -13.79 13.54
CA LEU A 241 3.46 -14.60 13.00
C LEU A 241 4.63 -14.73 13.99
N ILE A 242 4.87 -13.70 14.81
CA ILE A 242 5.89 -13.75 15.86
C ILE A 242 5.53 -14.81 16.90
N ASN A 243 4.26 -14.88 17.29
CA ASN A 243 3.77 -15.84 18.27
C ASN A 243 3.77 -17.28 17.73
N LEU A 244 3.44 -17.43 16.44
CA LEU A 244 3.36 -18.75 15.79
C LEU A 244 4.73 -19.31 15.38
N GLN A 245 5.72 -18.47 15.12
CA GLN A 245 7.05 -18.86 14.67
C GLN A 245 8.08 -18.67 15.76
N GLU A 246 8.76 -19.73 16.16
CA GLU A 246 9.75 -19.71 17.26
C GLU A 246 11.03 -18.91 16.96
N GLN A 247 11.31 -18.49 15.73
CA GLN A 247 12.49 -17.68 15.40
C GLN A 247 12.26 -16.76 14.20
N GLY A 248 12.28 -15.47 14.47
CA GLY A 248 11.95 -14.37 13.62
C GLY A 248 12.97 -13.90 12.61
N VAL A 249 13.17 -14.62 11.51
CA VAL A 249 13.56 -13.94 10.26
C VAL A 249 12.40 -14.12 9.31
N TYR A 250 11.55 -13.11 9.24
CA TYR A 250 10.40 -13.13 8.36
C TYR A 250 10.81 -12.62 6.97
N GLU A 251 10.46 -13.37 5.95
CA GLU A 251 10.43 -12.83 4.60
C GLU A 251 9.32 -11.79 4.54
N GLY A 252 9.69 -10.56 4.19
CA GLY A 252 8.72 -9.49 4.19
C GLY A 252 9.17 -8.28 3.40
N GLU A 253 8.29 -7.32 3.31
CA GLU A 253 8.58 -6.02 2.73
C GLU A 253 8.18 -4.88 3.68
N ILE A 254 8.85 -3.75 3.52
CA ILE A 254 8.46 -2.50 4.17
C ILE A 254 8.16 -1.48 3.09
N SER A 255 7.00 -0.86 3.20
CA SER A 255 6.56 0.24 2.34
C SER A 255 6.61 1.54 3.11
N PHE A 256 7.33 2.53 2.59
CA PHE A 256 7.41 3.88 3.15
C PHE A 256 6.66 4.84 2.23
N PHE A 257 5.67 5.53 2.77
CA PHE A 257 4.84 6.48 2.03
C PHE A 257 5.34 7.91 2.24
N ILE A 258 5.56 8.62 1.14
CA ILE A 258 6.15 9.96 1.11
C ILE A 258 5.07 11.00 0.84
N ALA A 259 5.18 12.15 1.50
CA ALA A 259 4.21 13.22 1.42
C ALA A 259 4.16 13.89 0.04
N ASP A 260 5.32 14.07 -0.61
CA ASP A 260 5.42 14.68 -1.93
C ASP A 260 6.07 13.72 -2.94
N PRO A 261 5.32 13.23 -3.94
CA PRO A 261 5.84 12.34 -4.98
C PRO A 261 7.04 12.89 -5.76
N LEU A 262 7.15 14.19 -5.95
CA LEU A 262 8.27 14.80 -6.67
C LEU A 262 9.60 14.71 -5.90
N HIS A 263 9.53 14.62 -4.59
CA HIS A 263 10.72 14.46 -3.76
C HIS A 263 11.21 13.02 -3.69
N LEU A 264 10.35 12.05 -4.05
CA LEU A 264 10.68 10.63 -3.95
C LEU A 264 11.93 10.26 -4.76
N ASP A 265 11.94 10.57 -6.05
CA ASP A 265 13.05 10.19 -6.97
C ASP A 265 14.36 10.79 -6.50
N LYS A 266 14.36 12.07 -6.12
CA LYS A 266 15.52 12.77 -5.61
C LYS A 266 15.99 12.18 -4.28
N MET A 267 15.07 11.99 -3.34
CA MET A 267 15.35 11.44 -2.02
C MET A 267 15.92 10.02 -2.12
N VAL A 268 15.30 9.15 -2.93
CA VAL A 268 15.79 7.78 -3.09
C VAL A 268 17.13 7.76 -3.81
N SER A 269 17.35 8.55 -4.88
CA SER A 269 18.63 8.60 -5.57
C SER A 269 19.79 9.08 -4.68
N GLU A 270 19.53 10.10 -3.85
CA GLU A 270 20.54 10.67 -2.94
C GLU A 270 20.80 9.79 -1.70
N LYS A 271 19.74 9.15 -1.16
CA LYS A 271 19.80 8.45 0.13
C LYS A 271 19.74 6.92 0.01
N LYS A 272 19.69 6.36 -1.20
CA LYS A 272 19.54 4.91 -1.44
C LYS A 272 20.54 4.05 -0.68
N GLY A 273 21.79 4.49 -0.61
CA GLY A 273 22.83 3.80 0.13
C GLY A 273 22.65 3.82 1.66
N LEU A 274 22.01 4.88 2.19
CA LEU A 274 21.74 5.05 3.62
C LEU A 274 20.47 4.31 4.06
N ILE A 275 19.48 4.23 3.18
CA ILE A 275 18.16 3.56 3.42
C ILE A 275 18.31 2.05 3.46
N ARG A 276 19.43 1.50 2.98
CA ARG A 276 19.68 0.06 2.92
C ARG A 276 19.53 -0.60 4.29
N LEU A 277 18.68 -1.62 4.38
CA LEU A 277 18.53 -2.46 5.57
C LEU A 277 19.60 -3.59 5.61
N PRO A 278 19.93 -4.13 6.79
CA PRO A 278 20.75 -5.33 6.89
C PRO A 278 20.14 -6.48 6.06
N GLY A 279 21.00 -7.25 5.41
CA GLY A 279 20.57 -8.36 4.54
C GLY A 279 20.12 -7.97 3.13
N THR A 280 19.87 -6.68 2.84
CA THR A 280 19.39 -6.23 1.52
C THR A 280 20.49 -5.87 0.54
N THR A 281 20.18 -5.97 -0.75
CA THR A 281 21.01 -5.47 -1.86
C THR A 281 20.45 -4.12 -2.34
N MET A 282 21.20 -3.42 -3.20
CA MET A 282 20.71 -2.16 -3.81
C MET A 282 19.48 -2.36 -4.70
N SER A 283 19.30 -3.56 -5.26
CA SER A 283 18.15 -3.96 -6.06
C SER A 283 16.89 -4.28 -5.23
N SER A 284 17.03 -4.44 -3.91
CA SER A 284 15.91 -4.65 -3.00
C SER A 284 15.05 -3.40 -2.79
N ILE A 285 15.55 -2.21 -3.15
CA ILE A 285 14.80 -0.95 -3.02
C ILE A 285 14.12 -0.66 -4.34
N ARG A 286 12.79 -0.73 -4.35
CA ARG A 286 11.94 -0.41 -5.51
C ARG A 286 11.09 0.81 -5.23
N MET A 287 10.98 1.69 -6.22
CA MET A 287 10.05 2.81 -6.19
C MET A 287 8.75 2.38 -6.87
N THR A 288 7.64 2.67 -6.24
CA THR A 288 6.32 2.48 -6.81
C THR A 288 5.65 3.85 -6.87
N SER A 289 5.57 4.41 -8.06
CA SER A 289 4.75 5.60 -8.35
C SER A 289 3.35 5.14 -8.77
N SER A 290 2.63 4.47 -7.88
CA SER A 290 1.22 4.20 -8.11
C SER A 290 0.42 5.43 -7.73
N ILE A 291 -0.60 5.76 -8.52
CA ILE A 291 -1.61 6.77 -8.20
C ILE A 291 -2.42 6.20 -7.02
N LEU A 292 -1.95 6.46 -5.81
CA LEU A 292 -2.59 6.01 -4.60
C LEU A 292 -3.76 6.95 -4.28
N ARG A 293 -5.00 6.51 -4.53
CA ARG A 293 -6.19 7.17 -4.01
C ARG A 293 -6.31 6.95 -2.50
N LEU A 294 -5.45 7.64 -1.74
CA LEU A 294 -5.39 7.50 -0.28
C LEU A 294 -6.38 8.42 0.45
N GLN A 295 -7.53 8.77 -0.13
CA GLN A 295 -8.45 9.76 0.45
C GLN A 295 -8.92 9.43 1.86
N ASN A 296 -9.01 8.17 2.26
CA ASN A 296 -9.49 7.79 3.60
C ASN A 296 -8.38 7.32 4.57
N SER A 297 -7.26 6.80 4.07
CA SER A 297 -6.19 6.24 4.90
C SER A 297 -5.33 7.30 5.60
N PHE A 298 -5.30 8.54 5.08
CA PHE A 298 -4.44 9.60 5.63
C PHE A 298 -4.89 10.19 6.97
N LYS A 299 -6.17 10.08 7.31
CA LYS A 299 -6.64 10.45 8.67
C LYS A 299 -6.04 9.54 9.75
N VAL A 300 -5.71 8.33 9.40
CA VAL A 300 -5.18 7.29 10.29
C VAL A 300 -3.67 7.43 10.50
N CYS A 301 -2.90 7.74 9.45
CA CYS A 301 -1.45 7.95 9.55
C CYS A 301 -1.04 9.07 10.53
N LYS A 302 -1.88 10.10 10.71
CA LYS A 302 -1.59 11.17 11.69
C LYS A 302 -1.59 10.68 13.14
N ARG A 303 -2.32 9.62 13.49
CA ARG A 303 -2.35 9.05 14.85
C ARG A 303 -1.18 8.10 15.15
N SER A 304 -0.61 7.47 14.14
CA SER A 304 0.41 6.42 14.27
C SER A 304 1.84 6.93 14.53
N LEU A 305 2.13 8.21 14.32
CA LEU A 305 3.46 8.82 14.55
C LEU A 305 3.60 9.51 15.92
N SER A 306 2.53 9.53 16.74
CA SER A 306 2.52 10.20 18.05
C SER A 306 2.71 9.25 19.26
N HIS A 307 3.10 8.01 19.03
CA HIS A 307 3.43 7.04 20.09
C HIS A 307 4.81 6.43 19.88
#